data_9df67b85018ddfa0f76368f0e584a115
#
_entry.id   9df67b85018ddfa0f76368f0e584a115
#
_cell.length_a   1.000
_cell.length_b   1.000
_cell.length_c   1.000
_cell.angle_alpha   90.00
_cell.angle_beta   90.00
_cell.angle_gamma   90.00
#
_symmetry.space_group_name_H-M   'P 1'
#
loop_
_entity.id
_entity.type
_entity.pdbx_description
1 polymer ?
#
loop_
_entity_poly.entity_id
_entity_poly.type
_entity_poly.pdbx_seq_one_letter_code
_entity_poly.pdbx_strand_id
1 'polypeptide(L)'
;MGRDKARLPFRGGTLSSAVADAVREAAGSAILVGNPELGGISDRYPGEGPLGGILTALEHTAAEWNLIVACDLPEVTGAFLRNLLEEAEAKGCDALLPHRQGGRPEPLCAVYRRDALERIAEQFAAGIRKVTAGLEGLDVYHLEVREALPFQNVNTPEDWAGYAAE
;
A
#
# COMPACT_ATOMS: atom_id res chain seq x y z
N MET A 1 -9.55 -16.25 8.90
CA MET A 1 -10.83 -15.52 8.75
C MET A 1 -11.28 -15.68 7.30
N GLY A 2 -12.45 -16.29 7.04
CA GLY A 2 -12.96 -16.55 5.70
C GLY A 2 -13.78 -15.40 5.06
N ARG A 3 -13.67 -14.17 5.57
CA ARG A 3 -14.30 -12.99 4.97
C ARG A 3 -13.25 -12.09 4.35
N ASP A 4 -13.53 -11.63 3.15
CA ASP A 4 -12.73 -10.63 2.43
C ASP A 4 -12.70 -9.34 3.26
N LYS A 5 -11.54 -9.03 3.87
CA LYS A 5 -11.34 -7.85 4.73
C LYS A 5 -11.68 -6.55 4.01
N ALA A 6 -11.45 -6.49 2.70
CA ALA A 6 -11.73 -5.31 1.89
C ALA A 6 -13.22 -4.91 1.92
N ARG A 7 -14.11 -5.85 2.20
CA ARG A 7 -15.58 -5.67 2.27
C ARG A 7 -16.11 -5.40 3.67
N LEU A 8 -15.27 -5.33 4.69
CA LEU A 8 -15.74 -5.03 6.04
C LEU A 8 -16.38 -3.64 6.09
N PRO A 9 -17.57 -3.48 6.72
CA PRO A 9 -18.23 -2.19 6.85
C PRO A 9 -17.35 -1.23 7.67
N PHE A 10 -17.14 -0.02 7.20
CA PHE A 10 -16.33 0.99 7.89
C PHE A 10 -16.83 2.40 7.55
N ARG A 11 -17.14 3.23 8.58
CA ARG A 11 -17.55 4.64 8.46
C ARG A 11 -18.55 4.92 7.33
N GLY A 12 -19.59 4.10 7.22
CA GLY A 12 -20.64 4.23 6.20
C GLY A 12 -20.30 3.66 4.81
N GLY A 13 -19.12 3.03 4.64
CA GLY A 13 -18.69 2.34 3.43
C GLY A 13 -18.04 1.00 3.74
N THR A 14 -16.95 0.69 3.05
CA THR A 14 -16.10 -0.47 3.29
C THR A 14 -14.70 -0.02 3.68
N LEU A 15 -13.92 -0.91 4.31
CA LEU A 15 -12.54 -0.65 4.66
C LEU A 15 -11.70 -0.27 3.43
N SER A 16 -11.86 -1.01 2.32
CA SER A 16 -11.18 -0.69 1.05
C SER A 16 -11.62 0.66 0.47
N SER A 17 -12.90 1.05 0.61
CA SER A 17 -13.35 2.34 0.12
C SER A 17 -12.76 3.51 0.91
N ALA A 18 -12.65 3.38 2.24
CA ALA A 18 -12.05 4.40 3.08
C ALA A 18 -10.56 4.62 2.76
N VAL A 19 -9.79 3.52 2.59
CA VAL A 19 -8.39 3.61 2.16
C VAL A 19 -8.27 4.18 0.75
N ALA A 20 -9.12 3.76 -0.19
CA ALA A 20 -9.13 4.29 -1.56
C ALA A 20 -9.47 5.80 -1.59
N ASP A 21 -10.33 6.28 -0.70
CA ASP A 21 -10.65 7.71 -0.59
C ASP A 21 -9.46 8.51 -0.08
N ALA A 22 -8.72 7.99 0.92
CA ALA A 22 -7.49 8.62 1.40
C ALA A 22 -6.41 8.67 0.30
N VAL A 23 -6.24 7.59 -0.48
CA VAL A 23 -5.32 7.55 -1.62
C VAL A 23 -5.75 8.55 -2.70
N ARG A 24 -7.05 8.61 -3.00
CA ARG A 24 -7.60 9.56 -4.00
C ARG A 24 -7.42 11.01 -3.57
N GLU A 25 -7.59 11.30 -2.29
CA GLU A 25 -7.32 12.63 -1.73
C GLU A 25 -5.84 13.03 -1.88
N ALA A 26 -4.91 12.09 -1.69
CA ALA A 26 -3.47 12.34 -1.77
C ALA A 26 -2.97 12.44 -3.22
N ALA A 27 -3.36 11.49 -4.07
CA ALA A 27 -2.78 11.26 -5.40
C ALA A 27 -3.74 11.61 -6.57
N GLY A 28 -4.97 12.07 -6.28
CA GLY A 28 -5.97 12.42 -7.30
C GLY A 28 -6.73 11.23 -7.89
N SER A 29 -6.20 10.02 -7.80
CA SER A 29 -6.85 8.79 -8.27
C SER A 29 -6.49 7.60 -7.38
N ALA A 30 -7.31 6.54 -7.42
CA ALA A 30 -7.04 5.29 -6.71
C ALA A 30 -7.57 4.10 -7.53
N ILE A 31 -6.83 2.99 -7.48
CA ILE A 31 -7.19 1.73 -8.13
C ILE A 31 -7.10 0.62 -7.08
N LEU A 32 -8.13 -0.23 -7.02
CA LEU A 32 -8.10 -1.44 -6.20
C LEU A 32 -7.50 -2.59 -7.03
N VAL A 33 -6.49 -3.28 -6.50
CA VAL A 33 -5.89 -4.46 -7.11
C VAL A 33 -6.44 -5.72 -6.45
N GLY A 34 -6.79 -6.72 -7.27
CA GLY A 34 -7.28 -8.01 -6.79
C GLY A 34 -8.77 -8.07 -6.48
N ASN A 35 -9.53 -7.02 -6.77
CA ASN A 35 -10.96 -6.95 -6.43
C ASN A 35 -11.81 -6.33 -7.56
N PRO A 36 -11.94 -7.01 -8.72
CA PRO A 36 -12.69 -6.48 -9.87
C PRO A 36 -14.18 -6.29 -9.55
N GLU A 37 -14.74 -7.07 -8.62
CA GLU A 37 -16.14 -6.93 -8.18
C GLU A 37 -16.42 -5.62 -7.42
N LEU A 38 -15.37 -4.97 -6.88
CA LEU A 38 -15.44 -3.65 -6.24
C LEU A 38 -15.02 -2.52 -7.19
N GLY A 39 -15.03 -2.76 -8.50
CA GLY A 39 -14.61 -1.78 -9.50
C GLY A 39 -13.08 -1.66 -9.65
N GLY A 40 -12.33 -2.58 -9.08
CA GLY A 40 -10.88 -2.65 -9.20
C GLY A 40 -10.43 -3.44 -10.44
N ILE A 41 -9.12 -3.69 -10.52
CA ILE A 41 -8.49 -4.52 -11.55
C ILE A 41 -8.17 -5.91 -10.99
N SER A 42 -8.10 -6.90 -11.89
CA SER A 42 -7.63 -8.24 -11.52
C SER A 42 -6.16 -8.21 -11.16
N ASP A 43 -5.79 -8.94 -10.11
CA ASP A 43 -4.38 -9.22 -9.83
C ASP A 43 -3.81 -10.10 -10.95
N ARG A 44 -2.68 -9.72 -11.52
CA ARG A 44 -1.98 -10.49 -12.57
C ARG A 44 -1.22 -11.68 -12.01
N TYR A 45 -0.92 -11.64 -10.71
CA TYR A 45 -0.15 -12.66 -9.99
C TYR A 45 -0.91 -13.19 -8.77
N PRO A 46 -2.12 -13.77 -8.98
CA PRO A 46 -2.99 -14.16 -7.87
C PRO A 46 -2.35 -15.24 -7.00
N GLY A 47 -2.37 -15.03 -5.69
CA GLY A 47 -1.76 -15.97 -4.73
C GLY A 47 -0.25 -15.86 -4.56
N GLU A 48 0.43 -15.00 -5.31
CA GLU A 48 1.88 -14.81 -5.26
C GLU A 48 2.33 -13.79 -4.19
N GLY A 49 1.40 -13.35 -3.36
CA GLY A 49 1.67 -12.46 -2.24
C GLY A 49 1.74 -10.97 -2.61
N PRO A 50 2.08 -10.11 -1.63
CA PRO A 50 1.96 -8.65 -1.82
C PRO A 50 2.87 -8.09 -2.91
N LEU A 51 4.01 -8.71 -3.18
CA LEU A 51 4.92 -8.25 -4.25
C LEU A 51 4.26 -8.37 -5.63
N GLY A 52 3.46 -9.43 -5.87
CA GLY A 52 2.66 -9.57 -7.08
C GLY A 52 1.62 -8.45 -7.25
N GLY A 53 0.96 -8.07 -6.16
CA GLY A 53 0.02 -6.95 -6.15
C GLY A 53 0.69 -5.60 -6.46
N ILE A 54 1.90 -5.35 -5.93
CA ILE A 54 2.70 -4.16 -6.25
C ILE A 54 3.05 -4.14 -7.75
N LEU A 55 3.52 -5.26 -8.30
CA LEU A 55 3.80 -5.37 -9.73
C LEU A 55 2.56 -5.06 -10.57
N THR A 56 1.43 -5.69 -10.25
CA THR A 56 0.16 -5.43 -10.94
C THR A 56 -0.19 -3.94 -10.94
N ALA A 57 -0.04 -3.27 -9.81
CA ALA A 57 -0.32 -1.83 -9.69
C ALA A 57 0.63 -1.01 -10.57
N LEU A 58 1.95 -1.23 -10.49
CA LEU A 58 2.95 -0.49 -11.24
C LEU A 58 2.86 -0.74 -12.76
N GLU A 59 2.49 -1.93 -13.20
CA GLU A 59 2.24 -2.25 -14.62
C GLU A 59 1.00 -1.55 -15.17
N HIS A 60 0.02 -1.28 -14.31
CA HIS A 60 -1.24 -0.66 -14.71
C HIS A 60 -1.17 0.86 -14.80
N THR A 61 -0.26 1.51 -14.09
CA THR A 61 -0.14 2.97 -14.02
C THR A 61 0.86 3.53 -15.02
N ALA A 62 0.63 4.78 -15.45
CA ALA A 62 1.63 5.59 -16.17
C ALA A 62 2.23 6.71 -15.29
N ALA A 63 1.74 6.84 -14.04
CA ALA A 63 2.24 7.86 -13.11
C ALA A 63 3.68 7.57 -12.69
N GLU A 64 4.49 8.62 -12.55
CA GLU A 64 5.87 8.48 -12.09
C GLU A 64 5.92 7.99 -10.63
N TRP A 65 5.08 8.55 -9.76
CA TRP A 65 4.99 8.22 -8.35
C TRP A 65 3.70 7.49 -8.03
N ASN A 66 3.78 6.42 -7.27
CA ASN A 66 2.66 5.54 -6.98
C ASN A 66 2.60 5.23 -5.48
N LEU A 67 1.48 5.56 -4.84
CA LEU A 67 1.16 5.10 -3.49
C LEU A 67 0.65 3.67 -3.54
N ILE A 68 1.27 2.79 -2.77
CA ILE A 68 0.82 1.43 -2.54
C ILE A 68 0.37 1.32 -1.10
N VAL A 69 -0.93 1.10 -0.90
CA VAL A 69 -1.53 1.08 0.44
C VAL A 69 -2.38 -0.17 0.60
N ALA A 70 -2.12 -0.93 1.66
CA ALA A 70 -2.92 -2.12 2.00
C ALA A 70 -4.31 -1.70 2.48
N CYS A 71 -5.33 -2.49 2.10
CA CYS A 71 -6.72 -2.19 2.45
C CYS A 71 -7.05 -2.35 3.94
N ASP A 72 -6.14 -2.88 4.77
CA ASP A 72 -6.34 -3.11 6.20
C ASP A 72 -5.73 -2.03 7.10
N LEU A 73 -5.50 -0.83 6.55
CA LEU A 73 -4.98 0.36 7.24
C LEU A 73 -6.06 1.45 7.37
N PRO A 74 -7.06 1.30 8.27
CA PRO A 74 -8.21 2.20 8.35
C PRO A 74 -7.87 3.63 8.78
N GLU A 75 -6.77 3.82 9.48
CA GLU A 75 -6.35 5.11 10.05
C GLU A 75 -5.43 5.91 9.12
N VAL A 76 -5.15 5.38 7.92
CA VAL A 76 -4.37 6.15 6.93
C VAL A 76 -5.18 7.35 6.45
N THR A 77 -4.53 8.52 6.39
CA THR A 77 -5.16 9.77 5.95
C THR A 77 -4.56 10.28 4.65
N GLY A 78 -5.36 11.02 3.86
CA GLY A 78 -4.87 11.66 2.64
C GLY A 78 -3.70 12.61 2.91
N ALA A 79 -3.74 13.35 4.02
CA ALA A 79 -2.65 14.25 4.41
C ALA A 79 -1.33 13.50 4.68
N PHE A 80 -1.39 12.37 5.40
CA PHE A 80 -0.22 11.53 5.64
C PHE A 80 0.34 10.96 4.32
N LEU A 81 -0.52 10.42 3.46
CA LEU A 81 -0.12 9.87 2.17
C LEU A 81 0.48 10.93 1.23
N ARG A 82 -0.06 12.15 1.25
CA ARG A 82 0.49 13.28 0.48
C ARG A 82 1.90 13.63 0.95
N ASN A 83 2.13 13.65 2.26
CA ASN A 83 3.48 13.88 2.81
C ASN A 83 4.47 12.80 2.34
N LEU A 84 4.05 11.52 2.28
CA LEU A 84 4.92 10.46 1.75
C LEU A 84 5.30 10.71 0.28
N LEU A 85 4.34 11.17 -0.56
CA LEU A 85 4.62 11.52 -1.96
C LEU A 85 5.60 12.68 -2.08
N GLU A 86 5.36 13.77 -1.34
CA GLU A 86 6.21 14.96 -1.34
C GLU A 86 7.64 14.63 -0.90
N GLU A 87 7.80 13.81 0.14
CA GLU A 87 9.10 13.35 0.60
C GLU A 87 9.80 12.44 -0.44
N ALA A 88 9.08 11.51 -1.07
CA ALA A 88 9.64 10.64 -2.09
C ALA A 88 10.12 11.44 -3.30
N GLU A 89 9.34 12.41 -3.76
CA GLU A 89 9.68 13.32 -4.84
C GLU A 89 10.92 14.16 -4.50
N ALA A 90 10.95 14.72 -3.29
CA ALA A 90 12.07 15.53 -2.81
C ALA A 90 13.39 14.73 -2.68
N LYS A 91 13.30 13.43 -2.33
CA LYS A 91 14.46 12.54 -2.24
C LYS A 91 14.90 11.99 -3.59
N GLY A 92 14.00 11.90 -4.57
CA GLY A 92 14.27 11.32 -5.88
C GLY A 92 14.59 9.82 -5.84
N CYS A 93 14.18 9.12 -4.79
CA CYS A 93 14.47 7.69 -4.55
C CYS A 93 13.58 6.78 -5.43
N ASP A 94 13.94 5.49 -5.55
CA ASP A 94 13.13 4.50 -6.27
C ASP A 94 11.91 4.05 -5.45
N ALA A 95 12.06 4.01 -4.13
CA ALA A 95 10.98 3.73 -3.20
C ALA A 95 11.18 4.46 -1.88
N LEU A 96 10.07 4.92 -1.26
CA LEU A 96 10.06 5.48 0.09
C LEU A 96 9.20 4.59 0.98
N LEU A 97 9.80 4.01 2.01
CA LEU A 97 9.16 3.16 2.99
C LEU A 97 9.13 3.86 4.36
N PRO A 98 7.95 4.24 4.87
CA PRO A 98 7.85 4.77 6.21
C PRO A 98 8.04 3.65 7.25
N HIS A 99 8.53 4.03 8.42
CA HIS A 99 8.60 3.15 9.59
C HIS A 99 8.40 3.96 10.88
N ARG A 100 7.88 3.31 11.91
CA ARG A 100 7.87 3.88 13.27
C ARG A 100 9.27 3.83 13.87
N GLN A 101 9.55 4.71 14.83
CA GLN A 101 10.81 4.68 15.57
C GLN A 101 11.09 3.26 16.12
N GLY A 102 12.23 2.70 15.74
CA GLY A 102 12.61 1.32 16.08
C GLY A 102 11.73 0.22 15.45
N GLY A 103 10.77 0.60 14.57
CA GLY A 103 9.86 -0.31 13.88
C GLY A 103 10.43 -0.84 12.57
N ARG A 104 9.67 -1.78 11.96
CA ARG A 104 9.98 -2.30 10.62
C ARG A 104 9.42 -1.36 9.56
N PRO A 105 10.04 -1.31 8.36
CA PRO A 105 9.46 -0.62 7.22
C PRO A 105 8.08 -1.18 6.85
N GLU A 106 7.19 -0.28 6.39
CA GLU A 106 5.83 -0.59 5.98
C GLU A 106 5.69 -0.54 4.45
N PRO A 107 6.09 -1.59 3.74
CA PRO A 107 6.16 -1.57 2.28
C PRO A 107 4.78 -1.59 1.61
N LEU A 108 3.71 -1.82 2.36
CA LEU A 108 2.31 -1.73 1.91
C LEU A 108 1.60 -0.49 2.46
N CYS A 109 2.36 0.53 2.83
CA CYS A 109 1.93 1.90 3.03
C CYS A 109 3.08 2.82 2.58
N ALA A 110 3.46 2.77 1.30
CA ALA A 110 4.73 3.25 0.78
C ALA A 110 4.56 3.91 -0.58
N VAL A 111 5.58 4.65 -1.03
CA VAL A 111 5.65 5.24 -2.36
C VAL A 111 6.66 4.48 -3.20
N TYR A 112 6.29 4.21 -4.44
CA TYR A 112 7.15 3.56 -5.43
C TYR A 112 7.25 4.41 -6.69
N ARG A 113 8.46 4.67 -7.15
CA ARG A 113 8.68 5.26 -8.45
C ARG A 113 8.42 4.21 -9.53
N ARG A 114 7.85 4.63 -10.66
CA ARG A 114 7.54 3.72 -11.76
C ARG A 114 8.78 2.98 -12.29
N ASP A 115 9.93 3.64 -12.28
CA ASP A 115 11.19 3.08 -12.75
C ASP A 115 11.66 1.86 -11.91
N ALA A 116 11.15 1.70 -10.68
CA ALA A 116 11.40 0.52 -9.86
C ALA A 116 10.76 -0.76 -10.41
N LEU A 117 9.78 -0.64 -11.33
CA LEU A 117 9.02 -1.76 -11.89
C LEU A 117 9.93 -2.85 -12.46
N GLU A 118 10.88 -2.47 -13.32
CA GLU A 118 11.75 -3.45 -14.01
C GLU A 118 12.56 -4.28 -13.01
N ARG A 119 13.16 -3.60 -12.03
CA ARG A 119 13.94 -4.28 -10.99
C ARG A 119 13.10 -5.18 -10.10
N ILE A 120 11.92 -4.73 -9.69
CA ILE A 120 10.99 -5.55 -8.89
C ILE A 120 10.52 -6.77 -9.70
N ALA A 121 10.26 -6.62 -11.00
CA ALA A 121 9.87 -7.72 -11.87
C ALA A 121 10.99 -8.77 -12.02
N GLU A 122 12.24 -8.36 -12.14
CA GLU A 122 13.40 -9.25 -12.15
C GLU A 122 13.49 -10.09 -10.87
N GLN A 123 13.38 -9.45 -9.70
CA GLN A 123 13.40 -10.13 -8.40
C GLN A 123 12.23 -11.11 -8.27
N PHE A 124 11.05 -10.69 -8.70
CA PHE A 124 9.86 -11.54 -8.69
C PHE A 124 10.02 -12.77 -9.59
N ALA A 125 10.57 -12.59 -10.81
CA ALA A 125 10.88 -13.68 -11.74
C ALA A 125 11.95 -14.65 -11.18
N ALA A 126 12.88 -14.14 -10.36
CA ALA A 126 13.86 -14.96 -9.63
C ALA A 126 13.25 -15.73 -8.43
N GLY A 127 11.93 -15.66 -8.22
CA GLY A 127 11.22 -16.37 -7.16
C GLY A 127 11.10 -15.62 -5.83
N ILE A 128 11.53 -14.36 -5.76
CA ILE A 128 11.36 -13.53 -4.56
C ILE A 128 9.89 -13.15 -4.41
N ARG A 129 9.35 -13.28 -3.19
CA ARG A 129 7.95 -12.96 -2.85
C ARG A 129 7.82 -11.96 -1.71
N LYS A 130 8.86 -11.86 -0.86
CA LYS A 130 8.90 -10.89 0.24
C LYS A 130 9.18 -9.50 -0.34
N VAL A 131 8.31 -8.51 -0.06
CA VAL A 131 8.42 -7.16 -0.62
C VAL A 131 9.79 -6.53 -0.35
N THR A 132 10.25 -6.51 0.90
CA THR A 132 11.55 -5.91 1.24
C THR A 132 12.75 -6.55 0.56
N ALA A 133 12.68 -7.85 0.24
CA ALA A 133 13.71 -8.53 -0.54
C ALA A 133 13.60 -8.22 -2.04
N GLY A 134 12.36 -8.02 -2.54
CA GLY A 134 12.09 -7.59 -3.92
C GLY A 134 12.60 -6.19 -4.26
N LEU A 135 12.94 -5.39 -3.25
CA LEU A 135 13.49 -4.04 -3.43
C LEU A 135 15.03 -4.01 -3.42
N GLU A 136 15.68 -5.17 -3.37
CA GLU A 136 17.14 -5.24 -3.39
C GLU A 136 17.72 -4.66 -4.68
N GLY A 137 18.67 -3.73 -4.51
CA GLY A 137 19.33 -3.02 -5.61
C GLY A 137 18.61 -1.73 -6.06
N LEU A 138 17.49 -1.36 -5.41
CA LEU A 138 16.84 -0.06 -5.57
C LEU A 138 17.38 0.95 -4.55
N ASP A 139 17.30 2.24 -4.88
CA ASP A 139 17.50 3.33 -3.93
C ASP A 139 16.25 3.48 -3.06
N VAL A 140 16.30 2.88 -1.86
CA VAL A 140 15.18 2.87 -0.92
C VAL A 140 15.42 3.86 0.21
N TYR A 141 14.57 4.90 0.29
CA TYR A 141 14.59 5.83 1.40
C TYR A 141 13.69 5.36 2.54
N HIS A 142 14.23 5.28 3.75
CA HIS A 142 13.48 4.92 4.95
C HIS A 142 13.10 6.18 5.72
N LEU A 143 11.80 6.49 5.78
CA LEU A 143 11.26 7.65 6.48
C LEU A 143 10.81 7.27 7.89
N GLU A 144 11.48 7.81 8.91
CA GLU A 144 10.99 7.67 10.28
C GLU A 144 9.78 8.58 10.52
N VAL A 145 8.65 7.99 10.93
CA VAL A 145 7.43 8.71 11.26
C VAL A 145 7.11 8.58 12.74
N ARG A 146 6.66 9.67 13.35
CA ARG A 146 6.33 9.72 14.79
C ARG A 146 4.92 9.20 15.08
N GLU A 147 4.04 9.25 14.09
CA GLU A 147 2.65 8.84 14.20
C GLU A 147 2.52 7.31 14.13
N ALA A 148 1.83 6.72 15.11
CA ALA A 148 1.63 5.27 15.17
C ALA A 148 0.36 4.81 14.43
N LEU A 149 -0.68 5.67 14.40
CA LEU A 149 -2.01 5.35 13.90
C LEU A 149 -2.07 4.90 12.44
N PRO A 150 -1.32 5.51 11.48
CA PRO A 150 -1.40 5.10 10.07
C PRO A 150 -1.06 3.64 9.81
N PHE A 151 -0.31 3.00 10.72
CA PHE A 151 0.16 1.60 10.57
C PHE A 151 -0.59 0.60 11.45
N GLN A 152 -1.74 0.97 11.97
CA GLN A 152 -2.56 0.07 12.77
C GLN A 152 -3.43 -0.78 11.85
N ASN A 153 -3.02 -2.05 11.66
CA ASN A 153 -3.75 -3.00 10.83
C ASN A 153 -4.96 -3.57 11.58
N VAL A 154 -6.05 -3.75 10.88
CA VAL A 154 -7.20 -4.53 11.35
C VAL A 154 -7.04 -5.98 10.91
N ASN A 155 -6.54 -6.82 11.79
CA ASN A 155 -6.23 -8.22 11.49
C ASN A 155 -7.21 -9.22 12.10
N THR A 156 -7.83 -8.88 13.24
CA THR A 156 -8.70 -9.77 14.02
C THR A 156 -10.14 -9.24 14.11
N PRO A 157 -11.13 -10.07 14.41
CA PRO A 157 -12.48 -9.61 14.73
C PRO A 157 -12.52 -8.66 15.92
N GLU A 158 -11.60 -8.83 16.88
CA GLU A 158 -11.45 -7.99 18.07
C GLU A 158 -10.94 -6.59 17.67
N ASP A 159 -9.92 -6.50 16.78
CA ASP A 159 -9.47 -5.23 16.22
C ASP A 159 -10.64 -4.50 15.54
N TRP A 160 -11.46 -5.27 14.80
CA TRP A 160 -12.62 -4.75 14.10
C TRP A 160 -13.71 -4.24 15.04
N ALA A 161 -13.96 -4.94 16.17
CA ALA A 161 -14.99 -4.55 17.13
C ALA A 161 -14.75 -3.15 17.70
N GLY A 162 -13.49 -2.72 17.82
CA GLY A 162 -13.12 -1.38 18.25
C GLY A 162 -13.55 -0.28 17.24
N TYR A 163 -13.58 -0.60 15.95
CA TYR A 163 -14.00 0.34 14.90
C TYR A 163 -15.50 0.30 14.58
N ALA A 164 -16.17 -0.81 14.85
CA ALA A 164 -17.60 -0.97 14.56
C ALA A 164 -18.51 -0.26 15.59
N ALA A 165 -17.94 0.24 16.68
CA ALA A 165 -18.66 0.93 17.77
C ALA A 165 -18.71 2.47 17.60
N GLU A 166 -18.01 3.03 16.59
CA GLU A 166 -18.03 4.45 16.21
C GLU A 166 -18.90 4.68 14.97
#